data_bcde068e7958d709f4d1a77a82bb9c77
#
_entry.id   bcde068e7958d709f4d1a77a82bb9c77
#
_cell.length_a   1.000
_cell.length_b   1.000
_cell.length_c   1.000
_cell.angle_alpha   90.00
_cell.angle_beta   90.00
_cell.angle_gamma   90.00
#
_symmetry.space_group_name_H-M   'P 1'
#
loop_
_entity.id
_entity.type
_entity.pdbx_description
1 polymer ?
#
loop_
_entity_poly.entity_id
_entity_poly.type
_entity_poly.pdbx_seq_one_letter_code
_entity_poly.pdbx_strand_id
1 'polypeptide(L)'
;MILNRRGFLTFTAAAGGTLLVGCGGPATQHTGSALGEDALAKVLPSYHPVEYAKPDLPGVNGSLAGYLKFPTNLVDAVKDKVLNGGEVTAMTPAFWPLPPGLGENSYWDAVNQRIGGTVKFEQVQGQDYQAKLGAMVAAKQVPEITVMPTFTIPPRFSEGVGQVFADLTDILSGDKIKDYPLLANIPSESWHACVYGGRLYGVPFQGEMFPETIMYRRDIIESLGGQAPKNIDEFFQLCKKINDPGANRWAVGDVFRSMVRVFGDPGDWHRDPSGKVVNKLETDAYKEAVKFTRSLFEAGFVHPNIVAGSNTGVNELFEGGQMLIHLAGMGFWGEAVRRQRPANPQFGLEAMPLFAHDGGKPRYVVTAPTAMVTLFRKDLSPDRIKELLRLANFVAAPVGTTEHFLINYGVEGKHSTRDANGAPGLNELGRKEVTLTYGFMSRAPEAIIDAQYPDFVKAKHAWFVDAYEHQVRPPTFGLRIEEPAEFSKLPKEFEDRTADILRGRRPVSDVDKLAEDWRKAGGDELREFYDKALSDAGR
;
A
#
# COMPACT_ATOMS: atom_id res chain seq x y z
N MET A 1 -37.47 -21.24 -28.64
CA MET A 1 -37.10 -22.32 -29.57
C MET A 1 -35.89 -23.01 -28.97
N ILE A 2 -36.11 -24.21 -28.47
CA ILE A 2 -35.18 -25.07 -27.71
C ILE A 2 -34.36 -25.87 -28.72
N LEU A 3 -33.05 -25.96 -28.55
CA LEU A 3 -32.27 -27.10 -29.05
C LEU A 3 -30.98 -27.30 -28.23
N ASN A 4 -31.04 -28.34 -27.44
CA ASN A 4 -29.96 -29.08 -26.82
C ASN A 4 -29.17 -29.90 -27.86
N ARG A 5 -27.84 -30.05 -27.71
CA ARG A 5 -27.16 -31.31 -28.05
C ARG A 5 -25.75 -31.41 -27.47
N ARG A 6 -25.58 -32.38 -26.58
CA ARG A 6 -24.32 -33.00 -26.14
C ARG A 6 -23.66 -33.74 -27.30
N GLY A 7 -22.34 -33.68 -27.37
CA GLY A 7 -21.53 -34.56 -28.23
C GLY A 7 -20.26 -34.97 -27.49
N PHE A 8 -20.26 -36.18 -26.98
CA PHE A 8 -19.10 -36.95 -26.48
C PHE A 8 -18.18 -37.32 -27.64
N LEU A 9 -16.89 -37.15 -27.50
CA LEU A 9 -15.89 -37.89 -28.28
C LEU A 9 -14.77 -38.37 -27.35
N THR A 10 -14.83 -39.66 -27.09
CA THR A 10 -13.79 -40.50 -26.50
C THR A 10 -12.70 -40.76 -27.54
N PHE A 11 -11.44 -40.55 -27.21
CA PHE A 11 -10.30 -41.12 -27.94
C PHE A 11 -9.46 -41.97 -26.99
N THR A 12 -9.34 -43.22 -27.41
CA THR A 12 -8.65 -44.32 -26.74
C THR A 12 -7.13 -44.21 -26.91
N ALA A 13 -6.40 -44.48 -25.85
CA ALA A 13 -4.95 -44.53 -25.79
C ALA A 13 -4.38 -45.76 -26.49
N ALA A 14 -3.23 -45.59 -27.12
CA ALA A 14 -2.30 -46.67 -27.43
C ALA A 14 -0.96 -46.40 -26.75
N ALA A 15 -0.50 -47.33 -25.95
CA ALA A 15 0.72 -47.33 -25.21
C ALA A 15 1.94 -47.52 -26.11
N GLY A 16 2.99 -46.72 -25.87
CA GLY A 16 4.33 -46.94 -26.38
C GLY A 16 5.33 -46.49 -25.32
N GLY A 17 5.82 -47.42 -24.53
CA GLY A 17 6.83 -47.14 -23.52
C GLY A 17 8.21 -46.93 -24.13
N THR A 18 8.85 -45.86 -23.76
CA THR A 18 10.31 -45.69 -23.79
C THR A 18 10.79 -45.13 -22.48
N LEU A 19 11.45 -45.97 -21.71
CA LEU A 19 12.19 -45.57 -20.50
C LEU A 19 13.38 -44.71 -20.93
N LEU A 20 13.29 -43.40 -20.67
CA LEU A 20 14.44 -42.53 -20.60
C LEU A 20 14.78 -42.34 -19.11
N VAL A 21 15.85 -42.99 -18.66
CA VAL A 21 16.54 -42.72 -17.41
C VAL A 21 17.20 -41.36 -17.57
N GLY A 22 16.52 -40.31 -17.13
CA GLY A 22 17.11 -38.99 -16.94
C GLY A 22 17.68 -38.89 -15.55
N CYS A 23 19.00 -38.67 -15.44
CA CYS A 23 19.68 -38.33 -14.20
C CYS A 23 19.01 -37.11 -13.57
N GLY A 24 18.27 -37.32 -12.49
CA GLY A 24 17.77 -36.26 -11.64
C GLY A 24 18.94 -35.68 -10.86
N GLY A 25 19.47 -34.53 -11.29
CA GLY A 25 20.18 -33.65 -10.41
C GLY A 25 19.22 -33.16 -9.31
N PRO A 26 19.70 -32.86 -8.09
CA PRO A 26 18.84 -32.38 -7.04
C PRO A 26 18.14 -31.11 -7.54
N ALA A 27 16.79 -31.12 -7.46
CA ALA A 27 16.02 -29.92 -7.70
C ALA A 27 16.57 -28.84 -6.78
N THR A 28 17.19 -27.83 -7.35
CA THR A 28 17.55 -26.61 -6.63
C THR A 28 16.23 -26.03 -6.15
N GLN A 29 15.92 -26.23 -4.88
CA GLN A 29 14.88 -25.48 -4.19
C GLN A 29 15.29 -24.00 -4.30
N HIS A 30 14.69 -23.29 -5.23
CA HIS A 30 14.78 -21.84 -5.27
C HIS A 30 13.96 -21.30 -4.09
N THR A 31 14.56 -21.30 -2.93
CA THR A 31 14.14 -20.47 -1.81
C THR A 31 14.30 -19.03 -2.29
N GLY A 32 13.20 -18.26 -2.33
CA GLY A 32 13.31 -16.81 -2.47
C GLY A 32 14.26 -16.32 -1.39
N SER A 33 15.50 -16.01 -1.77
CA SER A 33 16.55 -15.71 -0.80
C SER A 33 16.27 -14.33 -0.21
N ALA A 34 15.74 -14.32 0.99
CA ALA A 34 15.78 -13.13 1.82
C ALA A 34 17.26 -12.79 2.04
N LEU A 35 17.69 -11.62 1.57
CA LEU A 35 19.07 -11.17 1.72
C LEU A 35 19.29 -10.62 3.12
N GLY A 36 20.38 -11.00 3.75
CA GLY A 36 20.87 -10.38 4.97
C GLY A 36 21.24 -8.90 4.74
N GLU A 37 21.28 -8.13 5.82
CA GLU A 37 21.54 -6.68 5.78
C GLU A 37 22.85 -6.31 5.06
N ASP A 38 23.93 -7.07 5.27
CA ASP A 38 25.22 -6.84 4.60
C ASP A 38 25.16 -7.03 3.07
N ALA A 39 24.33 -7.95 2.60
CA ALA A 39 24.14 -8.18 1.18
C ALA A 39 23.24 -7.10 0.55
N LEU A 40 22.22 -6.65 1.27
CA LEU A 40 21.37 -5.52 0.87
C LEU A 40 22.18 -4.22 0.79
N ALA A 41 23.02 -3.93 1.78
CA ALA A 41 23.84 -2.71 1.81
C ALA A 41 24.73 -2.55 0.57
N LYS A 42 25.12 -3.65 -0.10
CA LYS A 42 25.94 -3.62 -1.31
C LYS A 42 25.19 -3.21 -2.58
N VAL A 43 23.88 -3.38 -2.59
CA VAL A 43 23.04 -3.13 -3.79
C VAL A 43 22.12 -1.93 -3.62
N LEU A 44 21.83 -1.52 -2.40
CA LEU A 44 20.96 -0.38 -2.11
C LEU A 44 21.63 0.96 -2.45
N PRO A 45 20.86 1.92 -2.96
CA PRO A 45 21.30 3.30 -3.09
C PRO A 45 21.60 3.97 -1.73
N SER A 46 22.60 4.86 -1.69
CA SER A 46 22.86 5.71 -0.53
C SER A 46 21.78 6.79 -0.40
N TYR A 47 21.37 7.08 0.83
CA TYR A 47 20.41 8.14 1.11
C TYR A 47 21.10 9.50 1.18
N HIS A 48 20.66 10.42 0.34
CA HIS A 48 21.13 11.82 0.29
C HIS A 48 19.92 12.75 0.36
N PRO A 49 19.51 13.19 1.56
CA PRO A 49 18.33 14.05 1.73
C PRO A 49 18.54 15.43 1.10
N VAL A 50 17.48 15.94 0.46
CA VAL A 50 17.39 17.30 -0.04
C VAL A 50 16.15 17.99 0.50
N GLU A 51 16.25 19.26 0.82
CA GLU A 51 15.14 20.09 1.29
C GLU A 51 15.06 21.38 0.47
N TYR A 52 13.92 21.63 -0.17
CA TYR A 52 13.66 22.85 -0.95
C TYR A 52 12.72 23.81 -0.21
N ALA A 53 12.00 23.34 0.78
CA ALA A 53 11.16 24.16 1.64
C ALA A 53 11.17 23.60 3.05
N LYS A 54 11.37 24.48 4.04
CA LYS A 54 11.36 24.10 5.46
C LYS A 54 9.93 23.81 5.91
N PRO A 55 9.65 22.64 6.52
CA PRO A 55 8.34 22.34 7.07
C PRO A 55 8.00 23.19 8.29
N ASP A 56 6.71 23.53 8.45
CA ASP A 56 6.21 24.21 9.68
C ASP A 56 6.22 23.26 10.88
N LEU A 57 5.98 21.97 10.64
CA LEU A 57 5.98 20.89 11.62
C LEU A 57 7.04 19.85 11.19
N PRO A 58 8.25 19.91 11.76
CA PRO A 58 9.29 18.92 11.44
C PRO A 58 8.86 17.49 11.82
N GLY A 59 9.29 16.50 11.04
CA GLY A 59 9.15 15.11 11.44
C GLY A 59 9.97 14.80 12.69
N VAL A 60 9.46 13.90 13.53
CA VAL A 60 10.10 13.46 14.78
C VAL A 60 10.31 11.96 14.71
N ASN A 61 11.51 11.48 15.04
CA ASN A 61 11.86 10.05 15.04
C ASN A 61 11.52 9.31 13.72
N GLY A 62 11.60 10.02 12.58
CA GLY A 62 11.26 9.48 11.26
C GLY A 62 9.80 9.68 10.82
N SER A 63 8.96 10.33 11.65
CA SER A 63 7.58 10.67 11.26
C SER A 63 7.52 11.72 10.16
N LEU A 64 6.34 11.85 9.54
CA LEU A 64 6.13 12.75 8.42
C LEU A 64 6.22 14.23 8.84
N ALA A 65 6.89 15.04 8.01
CA ALA A 65 6.86 16.49 8.15
C ALA A 65 5.51 17.07 7.69
N GLY A 66 5.09 18.19 8.29
CA GLY A 66 3.84 18.88 7.97
C GLY A 66 4.04 20.32 7.52
N TYR A 67 3.27 20.74 6.50
CA TYR A 67 3.26 22.10 5.98
C TYR A 67 1.89 22.73 6.24
N LEU A 68 1.85 23.72 7.13
CA LEU A 68 0.61 24.48 7.43
C LEU A 68 0.33 25.53 6.38
N LYS A 69 1.36 25.92 5.62
CA LYS A 69 1.30 26.85 4.50
C LYS A 69 1.99 26.23 3.31
N PHE A 70 1.47 26.48 2.13
CA PHE A 70 2.14 26.04 0.91
C PHE A 70 3.33 26.97 0.61
N PRO A 71 4.52 26.42 0.29
CA PRO A 71 5.69 27.23 -0.08
C PRO A 71 5.37 28.15 -1.27
N THR A 72 5.71 29.43 -1.15
CA THR A 72 5.45 30.43 -2.20
C THR A 72 6.60 30.55 -3.21
N ASN A 73 7.83 30.31 -2.76
CA ASN A 73 9.04 30.41 -3.61
C ASN A 73 9.42 29.01 -4.06
N LEU A 74 8.82 28.55 -5.17
CA LEU A 74 9.12 27.24 -5.74
C LEU A 74 10.41 27.31 -6.57
N VAL A 75 11.22 26.27 -6.50
CA VAL A 75 12.50 26.14 -7.18
C VAL A 75 12.38 25.09 -8.31
N ASP A 76 12.96 25.38 -9.47
CA ASP A 76 13.16 24.37 -10.52
C ASP A 76 14.30 23.44 -10.10
N ALA A 77 13.94 22.27 -9.57
CA ALA A 77 14.92 21.27 -9.15
C ALA A 77 15.54 20.53 -10.34
N VAL A 78 14.79 20.40 -11.44
CA VAL A 78 15.24 19.81 -12.70
C VAL A 78 15.14 20.87 -13.79
N LYS A 79 16.27 21.51 -14.12
CA LYS A 79 16.31 22.65 -15.07
C LYS A 79 16.09 22.23 -16.51
N ASP A 80 16.66 21.10 -16.92
CA ASP A 80 16.65 20.64 -18.29
C ASP A 80 15.43 19.73 -18.57
N LYS A 81 15.13 19.58 -19.86
CA LYS A 81 14.20 18.53 -20.30
C LYS A 81 14.81 17.17 -20.01
N VAL A 82 14.01 16.26 -19.45
CA VAL A 82 14.47 14.93 -19.02
C VAL A 82 14.43 13.89 -20.13
N LEU A 83 13.57 14.12 -21.15
CA LEU A 83 13.45 13.30 -22.35
C LEU A 83 13.98 14.06 -23.57
N ASN A 84 14.56 13.32 -24.50
CA ASN A 84 15.12 13.87 -25.74
C ASN A 84 14.10 13.85 -26.91
N GLY A 85 12.82 14.05 -26.61
CA GLY A 85 11.71 13.87 -27.54
C GLY A 85 11.24 12.42 -27.62
N GLY A 86 10.32 12.16 -28.56
CA GLY A 86 9.79 10.82 -28.78
C GLY A 86 8.75 10.37 -27.76
N GLU A 87 8.44 9.09 -27.80
CA GLU A 87 7.42 8.46 -26.98
C GLU A 87 8.04 7.52 -25.95
N VAL A 88 7.39 7.45 -24.77
CA VAL A 88 7.64 6.47 -23.70
C VAL A 88 6.36 5.71 -23.48
N THR A 89 6.40 4.39 -23.56
CA THR A 89 5.26 3.54 -23.21
C THR A 89 5.30 3.16 -21.73
N ALA A 90 4.17 3.32 -21.03
CA ALA A 90 4.09 3.04 -19.60
C ALA A 90 2.78 2.32 -19.24
N MET A 91 2.82 1.37 -18.30
CA MET A 91 1.64 0.76 -17.71
C MET A 91 1.58 1.09 -16.21
N THR A 92 0.40 1.51 -15.74
CA THR A 92 0.17 1.87 -14.34
C THR A 92 -1.20 1.38 -13.87
N PRO A 93 -1.35 0.99 -12.59
CA PRO A 93 -2.67 0.71 -12.02
C PRO A 93 -3.47 2.01 -11.87
N ALA A 94 -4.80 1.89 -11.89
CA ALA A 94 -5.72 2.96 -11.54
C ALA A 94 -6.69 2.47 -10.46
N PHE A 95 -6.81 3.27 -9.38
CA PHE A 95 -7.72 3.03 -8.25
C PHE A 95 -8.82 4.11 -8.18
N TRP A 96 -9.00 4.85 -9.26
CA TRP A 96 -9.95 5.94 -9.46
C TRP A 96 -10.61 5.80 -10.84
N PRO A 97 -11.69 6.56 -11.13
CA PRO A 97 -12.20 6.66 -12.48
C PRO A 97 -11.12 7.14 -13.45
N LEU A 98 -10.99 6.47 -14.58
CA LEU A 98 -9.94 6.82 -15.55
C LEU A 98 -10.10 8.28 -16.03
N PRO A 99 -9.02 9.08 -15.99
CA PRO A 99 -9.04 10.44 -16.55
C PRO A 99 -9.14 10.39 -18.09
N PRO A 100 -9.42 11.53 -18.74
CA PRO A 100 -9.30 11.64 -20.19
C PRO A 100 -7.92 11.17 -20.67
N GLY A 101 -7.84 10.56 -21.84
CA GLY A 101 -6.63 10.04 -22.41
C GLY A 101 -5.71 11.10 -23.03
N LEU A 102 -4.62 10.64 -23.62
CA LEU A 102 -3.68 11.49 -24.33
C LEU A 102 -4.38 12.27 -25.46
N GLY A 103 -4.14 13.59 -25.55
CA GLY A 103 -4.79 14.50 -26.49
C GLY A 103 -6.11 15.10 -25.98
N GLU A 104 -6.69 14.55 -24.90
CA GLU A 104 -7.89 15.07 -24.23
C GLU A 104 -7.64 15.43 -22.76
N ASN A 105 -6.37 15.33 -22.32
CA ASN A 105 -5.94 15.61 -20.96
C ASN A 105 -4.86 16.68 -20.95
N SER A 106 -5.27 17.89 -20.65
CA SER A 106 -4.38 19.05 -20.72
C SER A 106 -3.32 19.08 -19.59
N TYR A 107 -3.54 18.32 -18.51
CA TYR A 107 -2.50 18.11 -17.51
C TYR A 107 -1.38 17.21 -18.07
N TRP A 108 -1.71 16.11 -18.74
CA TRP A 108 -0.70 15.27 -19.41
C TRP A 108 0.08 16.05 -20.47
N ASP A 109 -0.60 16.92 -21.25
CA ASP A 109 0.07 17.77 -22.23
C ASP A 109 1.09 18.70 -21.56
N ALA A 110 0.73 19.30 -20.43
CA ALA A 110 1.64 20.18 -19.68
C ALA A 110 2.84 19.42 -19.10
N VAL A 111 2.62 18.24 -18.52
CA VAL A 111 3.72 17.41 -18.02
C VAL A 111 4.62 16.96 -19.19
N ASN A 112 4.05 16.46 -20.30
CA ASN A 112 4.77 16.03 -21.49
C ASN A 112 5.62 17.17 -22.09
N GLN A 113 5.07 18.37 -22.14
CA GLN A 113 5.82 19.56 -22.59
C GLN A 113 6.99 19.86 -21.64
N ARG A 114 6.79 19.78 -20.32
CA ARG A 114 7.82 20.08 -19.32
C ARG A 114 8.96 19.06 -19.34
N ILE A 115 8.65 17.76 -19.48
CA ILE A 115 9.65 16.70 -19.54
C ILE A 115 10.32 16.58 -20.92
N GLY A 116 9.73 17.12 -21.97
CA GLY A 116 10.31 17.14 -23.32
C GLY A 116 10.09 15.87 -24.14
N GLY A 117 9.02 15.13 -23.87
CA GLY A 117 8.62 13.92 -24.60
C GLY A 117 7.20 13.50 -24.24
N THR A 118 6.67 12.47 -24.85
CA THR A 118 5.27 12.03 -24.64
C THR A 118 5.25 10.70 -23.92
N VAL A 119 4.64 10.64 -22.73
CA VAL A 119 4.38 9.37 -22.02
C VAL A 119 2.99 8.86 -22.41
N LYS A 120 2.95 7.67 -22.99
CA LYS A 120 1.70 6.95 -23.33
C LYS A 120 1.39 5.95 -22.22
N PHE A 121 0.39 6.28 -21.41
CA PHE A 121 -0.04 5.41 -20.34
C PHE A 121 -1.09 4.41 -20.80
N GLU A 122 -0.86 3.14 -20.50
CA GLU A 122 -1.88 2.13 -20.39
C GLU A 122 -2.29 2.04 -18.92
N GLN A 123 -3.45 2.60 -18.58
CA GLN A 123 -4.01 2.53 -17.23
C GLN A 123 -4.92 1.31 -17.12
N VAL A 124 -4.69 0.48 -16.09
CA VAL A 124 -5.44 -0.76 -15.85
C VAL A 124 -6.10 -0.68 -14.47
N GLN A 125 -7.39 -1.00 -14.38
CA GLN A 125 -8.10 -1.03 -13.10
C GLN A 125 -7.38 -1.96 -12.12
N GLY A 126 -7.23 -1.51 -10.86
CA GLY A 126 -6.39 -2.19 -9.87
C GLY A 126 -6.76 -3.65 -9.64
N GLN A 127 -8.05 -4.00 -9.73
CA GLN A 127 -8.54 -5.37 -9.61
C GLN A 127 -8.07 -6.31 -10.73
N ASP A 128 -7.83 -5.77 -11.95
CA ASP A 128 -7.42 -6.54 -13.12
C ASP A 128 -5.90 -6.49 -13.35
N TYR A 129 -5.22 -5.62 -12.60
CA TYR A 129 -3.82 -5.28 -12.84
C TYR A 129 -2.88 -6.47 -12.70
N GLN A 130 -3.04 -7.26 -11.62
CA GLN A 130 -2.17 -8.42 -11.35
C GLN A 130 -2.23 -9.46 -12.47
N ALA A 131 -3.44 -9.79 -12.92
CA ALA A 131 -3.63 -10.77 -13.99
C ALA A 131 -3.00 -10.30 -15.30
N LYS A 132 -3.21 -9.02 -15.65
CA LYS A 132 -2.62 -8.43 -16.85
C LYS A 132 -1.11 -8.38 -16.79
N LEU A 133 -0.54 -7.89 -15.68
CA LEU A 133 0.91 -7.87 -15.48
C LEU A 133 1.52 -9.28 -15.59
N GLY A 134 0.90 -10.27 -14.94
CA GLY A 134 1.36 -11.66 -15.02
C GLY A 134 1.40 -12.20 -16.44
N ALA A 135 0.35 -11.94 -17.24
CA ALA A 135 0.29 -12.34 -18.65
C ALA A 135 1.38 -11.65 -19.50
N MET A 136 1.61 -10.35 -19.29
CA MET A 136 2.63 -9.58 -20.03
C MET A 136 4.05 -10.03 -19.68
N VAL A 137 4.33 -10.30 -18.40
CA VAL A 137 5.62 -10.82 -17.94
C VAL A 137 5.88 -12.21 -18.52
N ALA A 138 4.87 -13.10 -18.51
CA ALA A 138 4.98 -14.42 -19.09
C ALA A 138 5.24 -14.38 -20.62
N ALA A 139 4.60 -13.43 -21.33
CA ALA A 139 4.81 -13.20 -22.75
C ALA A 139 6.11 -12.43 -23.07
N LYS A 140 6.81 -11.88 -22.08
CA LYS A 140 7.94 -10.94 -22.20
C LYS A 140 7.60 -9.70 -23.04
N GLN A 141 6.34 -9.26 -22.98
CA GLN A 141 5.80 -8.12 -23.73
C GLN A 141 5.36 -7.02 -22.76
N VAL A 142 6.31 -6.36 -22.12
CA VAL A 142 6.08 -5.25 -21.20
C VAL A 142 6.40 -3.90 -21.86
N PRO A 143 5.73 -2.79 -21.48
CA PRO A 143 6.11 -1.46 -21.94
C PRO A 143 7.48 -1.05 -21.39
N GLU A 144 8.00 0.09 -21.84
CA GLU A 144 9.30 0.60 -21.37
C GLU A 144 9.30 0.84 -19.85
N ILE A 145 8.16 1.30 -19.30
CA ILE A 145 7.93 1.50 -17.86
C ILE A 145 6.74 0.65 -17.40
N THR A 146 6.94 -0.11 -16.34
CA THR A 146 5.88 -0.87 -15.67
C THR A 146 5.83 -0.50 -14.20
N VAL A 147 4.73 0.07 -13.73
CA VAL A 147 4.52 0.39 -12.30
C VAL A 147 3.82 -0.76 -11.62
N MET A 148 4.48 -1.46 -10.73
CA MET A 148 3.98 -2.65 -10.06
C MET A 148 3.62 -2.37 -8.59
N PRO A 149 2.35 -2.56 -8.16
CA PRO A 149 1.99 -2.50 -6.76
C PRO A 149 2.65 -3.63 -5.96
N THR A 150 3.19 -3.31 -4.78
CA THR A 150 3.90 -4.30 -3.94
C THR A 150 2.96 -5.33 -3.31
N PHE A 151 1.67 -5.04 -3.27
CA PHE A 151 0.61 -5.91 -2.72
C PHE A 151 -0.10 -6.79 -3.78
N THR A 152 0.28 -6.68 -5.07
CA THR A 152 -0.30 -7.48 -6.17
C THR A 152 0.78 -8.04 -7.09
N ILE A 153 1.83 -8.60 -6.53
CA ILE A 153 2.95 -9.14 -7.30
C ILE A 153 2.55 -10.50 -7.89
N PRO A 154 2.82 -10.72 -9.19
CA PRO A 154 2.56 -12.02 -9.81
C PRO A 154 3.35 -13.15 -9.13
N PRO A 155 2.80 -14.37 -9.01
CA PRO A 155 3.54 -15.52 -8.49
C PRO A 155 4.85 -15.77 -9.26
N ARG A 156 5.90 -16.19 -8.55
CA ARG A 156 7.22 -16.49 -9.12
C ARG A 156 7.88 -15.31 -9.85
N PHE A 157 7.52 -14.09 -9.48
CA PHE A 157 8.04 -12.89 -10.12
C PHE A 157 9.56 -12.77 -9.97
N SER A 158 10.11 -13.10 -8.80
CA SER A 158 11.56 -13.04 -8.53
C SER A 158 12.38 -13.95 -9.44
N GLU A 159 11.83 -15.09 -9.88
CA GLU A 159 12.52 -16.01 -10.79
C GLU A 159 12.63 -15.44 -12.22
N GLY A 160 11.65 -14.63 -12.62
CA GLY A 160 11.53 -14.12 -13.99
C GLY A 160 11.96 -12.66 -14.18
N VAL A 161 12.06 -11.87 -13.11
CA VAL A 161 12.25 -10.41 -13.18
C VAL A 161 13.44 -10.01 -14.04
N GLY A 162 14.60 -10.63 -13.84
CA GLY A 162 15.81 -10.33 -14.62
C GLY A 162 15.81 -10.83 -16.06
N GLN A 163 14.76 -11.55 -16.49
CA GLN A 163 14.58 -11.89 -17.91
C GLN A 163 13.80 -10.83 -18.67
N VAL A 164 12.97 -10.03 -17.98
CA VAL A 164 12.03 -9.07 -18.56
C VAL A 164 12.40 -7.64 -18.24
N PHE A 165 12.97 -7.40 -17.05
CA PHE A 165 13.30 -6.06 -16.58
C PHE A 165 14.81 -5.85 -16.43
N ALA A 166 15.22 -4.58 -16.55
CA ALA A 166 16.60 -4.15 -16.46
C ALA A 166 17.11 -4.19 -15.03
N ASP A 167 18.33 -4.67 -14.86
CA ASP A 167 19.09 -4.59 -13.63
C ASP A 167 19.70 -3.20 -13.48
N LEU A 168 19.35 -2.51 -12.42
CA LEU A 168 19.77 -1.14 -12.13
C LEU A 168 20.91 -1.07 -11.10
N THR A 169 21.41 -2.23 -10.62
CA THR A 169 22.43 -2.28 -9.57
C THR A 169 23.66 -1.45 -9.91
N ASP A 170 24.17 -1.61 -11.13
CA ASP A 170 25.39 -0.91 -11.56
C ASP A 170 25.17 0.60 -11.83
N ILE A 171 23.91 1.05 -11.90
CA ILE A 171 23.56 2.45 -12.16
C ILE A 171 23.23 3.19 -10.87
N LEU A 172 22.58 2.52 -9.88
CA LEU A 172 21.98 3.18 -8.73
C LEU A 172 22.60 2.80 -7.37
N SER A 173 23.38 1.71 -7.28
CA SER A 173 23.91 1.25 -6.00
C SER A 173 24.88 2.24 -5.35
N GLY A 174 24.82 2.37 -4.02
CA GLY A 174 25.67 3.28 -3.27
C GLY A 174 25.55 4.71 -3.76
N ASP A 175 26.67 5.39 -3.85
CA ASP A 175 26.75 6.80 -4.25
C ASP A 175 26.50 7.08 -5.74
N LYS A 176 26.36 6.05 -6.58
CA LYS A 176 25.98 6.22 -8.00
C LYS A 176 24.61 6.87 -8.16
N ILE A 177 23.72 6.71 -7.17
CA ILE A 177 22.41 7.37 -7.14
C ILE A 177 22.49 8.90 -7.18
N LYS A 178 23.64 9.50 -6.86
CA LYS A 178 23.83 10.97 -6.87
C LYS A 178 23.61 11.60 -8.24
N ASP A 179 23.70 10.83 -9.33
CA ASP A 179 23.31 11.28 -10.66
C ASP A 179 21.80 11.58 -10.77
N TYR A 180 21.01 11.11 -9.79
CA TYR A 180 19.57 11.28 -9.68
C TYR A 180 19.21 11.81 -8.27
N PRO A 181 19.50 13.09 -7.97
CA PRO A 181 19.48 13.61 -6.61
C PRO A 181 18.11 13.56 -5.92
N LEU A 182 17.01 13.61 -6.69
CA LEU A 182 15.67 13.51 -6.12
C LEU A 182 15.28 12.06 -5.80
N LEU A 183 15.79 11.09 -6.56
CA LEU A 183 15.70 9.66 -6.19
C LEU A 183 16.61 9.34 -5.00
N ALA A 184 17.79 9.98 -4.90
CA ALA A 184 18.70 9.83 -3.76
C ALA A 184 18.10 10.34 -2.45
N ASN A 185 17.07 11.20 -2.51
CA ASN A 185 16.30 11.67 -1.36
C ASN A 185 15.31 10.63 -0.81
N ILE A 186 15.12 9.51 -1.49
CA ILE A 186 14.23 8.44 -1.01
C ILE A 186 15.01 7.57 0.00
N PRO A 187 14.50 7.40 1.25
CA PRO A 187 15.19 6.60 2.27
C PRO A 187 15.52 5.18 1.80
N SER A 188 16.71 4.68 2.19
CA SER A 188 17.21 3.37 1.74
C SER A 188 16.25 2.21 2.03
N GLU A 189 15.48 2.27 3.11
CA GLU A 189 14.48 1.26 3.45
C GLU A 189 13.39 1.10 2.37
N SER A 190 13.04 2.18 1.66
CA SER A 190 12.06 2.12 0.56
C SER A 190 12.57 1.32 -0.64
N TRP A 191 13.87 1.20 -0.81
CA TRP A 191 14.48 0.47 -1.93
C TRP A 191 14.51 -1.05 -1.73
N HIS A 192 14.26 -1.55 -0.50
CA HIS A 192 14.23 -3.00 -0.23
C HIS A 192 13.22 -3.72 -1.12
N ALA A 193 12.06 -3.13 -1.37
CA ALA A 193 11.04 -3.71 -2.24
C ALA A 193 11.46 -3.80 -3.72
N CYS A 194 12.54 -3.13 -4.11
CA CYS A 194 13.08 -3.13 -5.47
C CYS A 194 14.16 -4.19 -5.69
N VAL A 195 14.56 -4.91 -4.63
CA VAL A 195 15.63 -5.92 -4.69
C VAL A 195 15.05 -7.31 -4.91
N TYR A 196 15.54 -8.00 -5.94
CA TYR A 196 15.17 -9.35 -6.31
C TYR A 196 16.44 -10.15 -6.60
N GLY A 197 16.62 -11.30 -5.98
CA GLY A 197 17.78 -12.16 -6.19
C GLY A 197 19.14 -11.46 -5.97
N GLY A 198 19.20 -10.50 -5.04
CA GLY A 198 20.43 -9.77 -4.74
C GLY A 198 20.78 -8.65 -5.71
N ARG A 199 19.85 -8.22 -6.57
CA ARG A 199 20.06 -7.16 -7.55
C ARG A 199 18.89 -6.17 -7.52
N LEU A 200 19.15 -4.91 -7.86
CA LEU A 200 18.18 -3.83 -7.87
C LEU A 200 17.50 -3.73 -9.26
N TYR A 201 16.17 -3.91 -9.31
CA TYR A 201 15.42 -3.90 -10.57
C TYR A 201 14.47 -2.71 -10.74
N GLY A 202 14.27 -1.89 -9.73
CA GLY A 202 13.27 -0.84 -9.84
C GLY A 202 13.58 0.41 -9.02
N VAL A 203 12.66 1.36 -9.15
CA VAL A 203 12.63 2.62 -8.39
C VAL A 203 11.38 2.61 -7.51
N PRO A 204 11.47 2.93 -6.21
CA PRO A 204 10.32 2.90 -5.32
C PRO A 204 9.42 4.13 -5.49
N PHE A 205 8.12 3.90 -5.38
CA PHE A 205 7.17 4.91 -4.92
C PHE A 205 7.04 4.74 -3.42
N GLN A 206 7.52 5.72 -2.67
CA GLN A 206 7.46 5.65 -1.21
C GLN A 206 6.01 5.64 -0.73
N GLY A 207 5.68 4.65 0.08
CA GLY A 207 4.42 4.50 0.79
C GLY A 207 4.56 4.82 2.27
N GLU A 208 3.46 4.72 2.99
CA GLU A 208 3.41 4.90 4.43
C GLU A 208 3.76 3.60 5.17
N MET A 209 4.53 3.70 6.26
CA MET A 209 4.78 2.58 7.16
C MET A 209 3.53 2.18 7.95
N PHE A 210 2.59 3.12 8.08
CA PHE A 210 1.28 2.96 8.73
C PHE A 210 0.19 3.05 7.65
N PRO A 211 -0.08 1.98 6.88
CA PRO A 211 -0.93 2.09 5.70
C PRO A 211 -2.41 2.32 6.02
N GLU A 212 -2.87 1.92 7.21
CA GLU A 212 -4.27 1.97 7.61
C GLU A 212 -4.41 2.07 9.13
N THR A 213 -5.49 2.66 9.61
CA THR A 213 -5.83 2.70 11.04
C THR A 213 -7.33 2.79 11.26
N ILE A 214 -7.78 2.68 12.49
CA ILE A 214 -9.16 3.02 12.85
C ILE A 214 -9.34 4.53 12.64
N MET A 215 -10.29 4.88 11.79
CA MET A 215 -10.75 6.25 11.65
C MET A 215 -12.14 6.40 12.25
N TYR A 216 -12.47 7.62 12.69
CA TYR A 216 -13.75 7.89 13.33
C TYR A 216 -14.28 9.26 12.93
N ARG A 217 -15.61 9.40 12.89
CA ARG A 217 -16.32 10.65 12.70
C ARG A 217 -16.33 11.42 14.02
N ARG A 218 -15.19 12.08 14.30
CA ARG A 218 -14.98 12.83 15.55
C ARG A 218 -16.09 13.85 15.78
N ASP A 219 -16.46 14.59 14.76
CA ASP A 219 -17.52 15.60 14.79
C ASP A 219 -18.85 15.04 15.32
N ILE A 220 -19.29 13.89 14.81
CA ILE A 220 -20.54 13.25 15.23
C ILE A 220 -20.39 12.63 16.61
N ILE A 221 -19.29 11.90 16.84
CA ILE A 221 -19.06 11.20 18.12
C ILE A 221 -18.98 12.20 19.28
N GLU A 222 -18.26 13.32 19.12
CA GLU A 222 -18.22 14.38 20.13
C GLU A 222 -19.58 15.04 20.36
N SER A 223 -20.37 15.27 19.32
CA SER A 223 -21.73 15.80 19.44
C SER A 223 -22.67 14.88 20.23
N LEU A 224 -22.41 13.58 20.20
CA LEU A 224 -23.10 12.56 21.01
C LEU A 224 -22.48 12.40 22.42
N GLY A 225 -21.51 13.24 22.78
CA GLY A 225 -20.77 13.21 24.05
C GLY A 225 -19.83 12.00 24.16
N GLY A 226 -19.41 11.40 23.05
CA GLY A 226 -18.39 10.36 23.00
C GLY A 226 -16.98 10.94 22.96
N GLN A 227 -15.99 10.12 23.27
CA GLN A 227 -14.57 10.44 23.22
C GLN A 227 -13.78 9.25 22.69
N ALA A 228 -12.58 9.46 22.17
CA ALA A 228 -11.69 8.39 21.76
C ALA A 228 -11.37 7.45 22.95
N PRO A 229 -11.47 6.13 22.80
CA PRO A 229 -11.26 5.16 23.86
C PRO A 229 -9.76 4.97 24.16
N LYS A 230 -9.45 4.57 25.39
CA LYS A 230 -8.10 4.26 25.86
C LYS A 230 -7.85 2.76 26.06
N ASN A 231 -8.90 1.97 26.04
CA ASN A 231 -8.86 0.51 26.16
C ASN A 231 -10.09 -0.11 25.49
N ILE A 232 -10.15 -1.43 25.49
CA ILE A 232 -11.20 -2.16 24.77
C ILE A 232 -12.58 -2.02 25.40
N ASP A 233 -12.65 -1.88 26.74
CA ASP A 233 -13.92 -1.68 27.44
C ASP A 233 -14.52 -0.32 27.11
N GLU A 234 -13.71 0.72 27.11
CA GLU A 234 -14.12 2.08 26.68
C GLU A 234 -14.55 2.08 25.21
N PHE A 235 -13.87 1.32 24.33
CA PHE A 235 -14.27 1.16 22.93
C PHE A 235 -15.66 0.54 22.82
N PHE A 236 -15.94 -0.53 23.58
CA PHE A 236 -17.26 -1.16 23.58
C PHE A 236 -18.34 -0.22 24.11
N GLN A 237 -18.07 0.51 25.21
CA GLN A 237 -19.02 1.49 25.76
C GLN A 237 -19.26 2.67 24.81
N LEU A 238 -18.22 3.12 24.09
CA LEU A 238 -18.39 4.10 23.05
C LEU A 238 -19.32 3.58 21.95
N CYS A 239 -19.08 2.37 21.43
CA CYS A 239 -19.95 1.75 20.42
C CYS A 239 -21.41 1.67 20.90
N LYS A 240 -21.65 1.24 22.14
CA LYS A 240 -23.00 1.20 22.73
C LYS A 240 -23.67 2.58 22.79
N LYS A 241 -22.88 3.62 23.10
CA LYS A 241 -23.38 5.00 23.23
C LYS A 241 -23.78 5.62 21.89
N ILE A 242 -22.99 5.37 20.83
CA ILE A 242 -23.17 6.03 19.54
C ILE A 242 -24.04 5.25 18.54
N ASN A 243 -24.31 3.98 18.83
CA ASN A 243 -25.12 3.10 17.97
C ASN A 243 -26.61 3.46 18.05
N ASP A 244 -27.22 3.76 16.93
CA ASP A 244 -28.63 4.09 16.82
C ASP A 244 -29.19 3.67 15.46
N PRO A 245 -29.52 2.37 15.28
CA PRO A 245 -30.07 1.86 14.04
C PRO A 245 -31.39 2.55 13.63
N GLY A 246 -32.15 3.06 14.60
CA GLY A 246 -33.37 3.82 14.34
C GLY A 246 -33.12 5.14 13.60
N ALA A 247 -31.97 5.76 13.85
CA ALA A 247 -31.47 6.93 13.13
C ALA A 247 -30.60 6.58 11.92
N ASN A 248 -30.62 5.34 11.43
CA ASN A 248 -29.76 4.83 10.36
C ASN A 248 -28.26 5.03 10.63
N ARG A 249 -27.83 4.77 11.88
CA ARG A 249 -26.47 5.00 12.35
C ARG A 249 -25.96 3.81 13.14
N TRP A 250 -24.87 3.22 12.69
CA TRP A 250 -24.16 2.12 13.35
C TRP A 250 -22.81 2.59 13.88
N ALA A 251 -22.40 2.00 15.02
CA ALA A 251 -21.16 2.38 15.66
C ALA A 251 -19.94 2.06 14.78
N VAL A 252 -19.89 0.86 14.20
CA VAL A 252 -18.69 0.39 13.50
C VAL A 252 -18.99 -0.19 12.12
N GLY A 253 -18.00 -0.03 11.22
CA GLY A 253 -17.83 -0.82 10.00
C GLY A 253 -16.94 -2.05 10.24
N ASP A 254 -16.03 -2.34 9.29
CA ASP A 254 -15.00 -3.35 9.53
C ASP A 254 -13.86 -2.74 10.35
N VAL A 255 -13.55 -3.36 11.50
CA VAL A 255 -12.45 -2.95 12.39
C VAL A 255 -11.57 -4.13 12.81
N PHE A 256 -11.83 -5.34 12.28
CA PHE A 256 -11.20 -6.56 12.77
C PHE A 256 -9.66 -6.51 12.74
N ARG A 257 -9.06 -6.12 11.60
CA ARG A 257 -7.59 -6.05 11.50
C ARG A 257 -6.97 -5.08 12.51
N SER A 258 -7.67 -3.99 12.84
CA SER A 258 -7.20 -3.08 13.89
C SER A 258 -7.37 -3.68 15.27
N MET A 259 -8.44 -4.44 15.53
CA MET A 259 -8.60 -5.12 16.82
C MET A 259 -7.48 -6.14 17.05
N VAL A 260 -7.04 -6.86 16.02
CA VAL A 260 -5.87 -7.75 16.12
C VAL A 260 -4.64 -6.97 16.64
N ARG A 261 -4.39 -5.76 16.12
CA ARG A 261 -3.29 -4.88 16.60
C ARG A 261 -3.54 -4.37 18.03
N VAL A 262 -4.76 -3.98 18.36
CA VAL A 262 -5.16 -3.52 19.72
C VAL A 262 -4.92 -4.61 20.77
N PHE A 263 -5.13 -5.87 20.42
CA PHE A 263 -4.81 -7.02 21.28
C PHE A 263 -3.33 -7.41 21.29
N GLY A 264 -2.48 -6.69 20.56
CA GLY A 264 -1.02 -6.83 20.65
C GLY A 264 -0.42 -7.83 19.67
N ASP A 265 -1.12 -8.16 18.57
CA ASP A 265 -0.58 -9.01 17.51
C ASP A 265 0.81 -8.53 17.05
N PRO A 266 1.79 -9.43 17.02
CA PRO A 266 3.16 -9.09 16.63
C PRO A 266 3.39 -9.09 15.10
N GLY A 267 2.37 -9.29 14.30
CA GLY A 267 2.41 -9.40 12.83
C GLY A 267 2.17 -10.80 12.31
N ASP A 268 1.97 -10.92 11.00
CA ASP A 268 1.62 -12.19 10.34
C ASP A 268 2.59 -13.32 10.70
N TRP A 269 3.89 -13.00 10.74
CA TRP A 269 4.96 -13.90 11.15
C TRP A 269 5.87 -13.19 12.14
N HIS A 270 6.16 -13.85 13.25
CA HIS A 270 7.02 -13.32 14.30
C HIS A 270 7.79 -14.45 14.98
N ARG A 271 8.83 -14.09 15.76
CA ARG A 271 9.46 -15.02 16.67
C ARG A 271 8.87 -14.86 18.06
N ASP A 272 8.46 -15.97 18.66
CA ASP A 272 8.05 -16.00 20.06
C ASP A 272 9.27 -15.83 20.99
N PRO A 273 9.10 -15.70 22.31
CA PRO A 273 10.20 -15.57 23.26
C PRO A 273 11.17 -16.75 23.26
N SER A 274 10.80 -17.92 22.76
CA SER A 274 11.68 -19.08 22.59
C SER A 274 12.53 -19.02 21.29
N GLY A 275 12.24 -18.05 20.41
CA GLY A 275 12.86 -17.91 19.10
C GLY A 275 12.16 -18.69 17.98
N LYS A 276 11.07 -19.40 18.27
CA LYS A 276 10.28 -20.13 17.27
C LYS A 276 9.50 -19.16 16.40
N VAL A 277 9.48 -19.41 15.09
CA VAL A 277 8.60 -18.67 14.16
C VAL A 277 7.15 -19.11 14.36
N VAL A 278 6.27 -18.15 14.53
CA VAL A 278 4.85 -18.34 14.83
C VAL A 278 4.00 -17.50 13.87
N ASN A 279 2.87 -18.04 13.41
CA ASN A 279 1.88 -17.30 12.62
C ASN A 279 0.87 -16.60 13.54
N LYS A 280 0.31 -15.46 13.13
CA LYS A 280 -0.71 -14.72 13.89
C LYS A 280 -1.89 -15.60 14.34
N LEU A 281 -2.33 -16.56 13.52
CA LEU A 281 -3.44 -17.47 13.82
C LEU A 281 -3.19 -18.32 15.09
N GLU A 282 -1.93 -18.48 15.49
CA GLU A 282 -1.53 -19.27 16.66
C GLU A 282 -1.48 -18.45 17.95
N THR A 283 -1.66 -17.11 17.86
CA THR A 283 -1.53 -16.20 19.00
C THR A 283 -2.84 -16.04 19.79
N ASP A 284 -2.72 -15.82 21.09
CA ASP A 284 -3.86 -15.47 21.92
C ASP A 284 -4.43 -14.10 21.54
N ALA A 285 -3.57 -13.16 21.13
CA ALA A 285 -3.98 -11.85 20.63
C ALA A 285 -4.98 -11.96 19.48
N TYR A 286 -4.72 -12.82 18.50
CA TYR A 286 -5.64 -13.06 17.39
C TYR A 286 -6.97 -13.65 17.85
N LYS A 287 -6.95 -14.65 18.74
CA LYS A 287 -8.15 -15.28 19.27
C LYS A 287 -9.02 -14.30 20.04
N GLU A 288 -8.42 -13.51 20.91
CA GLU A 288 -9.15 -12.51 21.70
C GLU A 288 -9.71 -11.38 20.80
N ALA A 289 -8.97 -10.97 19.78
CA ALA A 289 -9.47 -10.02 18.77
C ALA A 289 -10.69 -10.57 18.01
N VAL A 290 -10.69 -11.86 17.64
CA VAL A 290 -11.85 -12.51 17.02
C VAL A 290 -13.04 -12.54 17.97
N LYS A 291 -12.85 -12.96 19.23
CA LYS A 291 -13.92 -13.01 20.23
C LYS A 291 -14.52 -11.62 20.49
N PHE A 292 -13.66 -10.63 20.68
CA PHE A 292 -14.09 -9.25 20.89
C PHE A 292 -14.85 -8.70 19.68
N THR A 293 -14.27 -8.84 18.48
CA THR A 293 -14.95 -8.34 17.27
C THR A 293 -16.29 -9.05 17.07
N ARG A 294 -16.37 -10.36 17.31
CA ARG A 294 -17.63 -11.09 17.30
C ARG A 294 -18.67 -10.49 18.26
N SER A 295 -18.28 -10.04 19.46
CA SER A 295 -19.19 -9.40 20.40
C SER A 295 -19.80 -8.09 19.85
N LEU A 296 -19.08 -7.34 19.00
CA LEU A 296 -19.62 -6.17 18.33
C LEU A 296 -20.72 -6.53 17.32
N PHE A 297 -20.55 -7.66 16.60
CA PHE A 297 -21.60 -8.18 15.71
C PHE A 297 -22.84 -8.62 16.50
N GLU A 298 -22.65 -9.36 17.60
CA GLU A 298 -23.75 -9.84 18.46
C GLU A 298 -24.52 -8.70 19.13
N ALA A 299 -23.84 -7.63 19.49
CA ALA A 299 -24.44 -6.43 20.05
C ALA A 299 -25.21 -5.57 19.02
N GLY A 300 -25.12 -5.91 17.72
CA GLY A 300 -25.76 -5.14 16.66
C GLY A 300 -25.10 -3.78 16.38
N PHE A 301 -23.80 -3.63 16.71
CA PHE A 301 -23.05 -2.39 16.51
C PHE A 301 -22.47 -2.27 15.10
N VAL A 302 -22.40 -3.37 14.35
CA VAL A 302 -21.80 -3.46 13.04
C VAL A 302 -22.83 -3.13 11.96
N HIS A 303 -22.44 -2.29 10.98
CA HIS A 303 -23.30 -1.90 9.86
C HIS A 303 -23.76 -3.12 9.04
N PRO A 304 -25.05 -3.18 8.61
CA PRO A 304 -25.61 -4.34 7.90
C PRO A 304 -24.85 -4.76 6.64
N ASN A 305 -24.27 -3.83 5.86
CA ASN A 305 -23.48 -4.18 4.70
C ASN A 305 -22.26 -5.02 5.08
N ILE A 306 -21.58 -4.68 6.18
CA ILE A 306 -20.42 -5.44 6.68
C ILE A 306 -20.86 -6.80 7.19
N VAL A 307 -21.99 -6.87 7.91
CA VAL A 307 -22.59 -8.14 8.35
C VAL A 307 -22.90 -9.04 7.14
N ALA A 308 -23.41 -8.47 6.05
CA ALA A 308 -23.66 -9.19 4.81
C ALA A 308 -22.39 -9.57 4.03
N GLY A 309 -21.24 -8.99 4.38
CA GLY A 309 -19.96 -9.19 3.68
C GLY A 309 -19.77 -8.30 2.46
N SER A 310 -20.54 -7.20 2.36
CA SER A 310 -20.42 -6.24 1.26
C SER A 310 -19.56 -5.05 1.67
N ASN A 311 -18.59 -4.71 0.82
CA ASN A 311 -17.78 -3.51 0.94
C ASN A 311 -18.23 -2.40 -0.04
N THR A 312 -19.37 -2.59 -0.71
CA THR A 312 -19.88 -1.60 -1.66
C THR A 312 -20.37 -0.34 -0.94
N GLY A 313 -19.91 0.82 -1.37
CA GLY A 313 -20.32 2.12 -0.82
C GLY A 313 -19.87 2.38 0.63
N VAL A 314 -18.88 1.64 1.14
CA VAL A 314 -18.45 1.74 2.55
C VAL A 314 -17.91 3.13 2.87
N ASN A 315 -17.13 3.74 1.96
CA ASN A 315 -16.59 5.08 2.15
C ASN A 315 -17.69 6.13 2.23
N GLU A 316 -18.70 6.04 1.37
CA GLU A 316 -19.86 6.94 1.34
C GLU A 316 -20.71 6.80 2.61
N LEU A 317 -20.91 5.58 3.08
CA LEU A 317 -21.63 5.31 4.34
C LEU A 317 -20.87 5.88 5.56
N PHE A 318 -19.55 5.78 5.56
CA PHE A 318 -18.69 6.31 6.61
C PHE A 318 -18.67 7.85 6.58
N GLU A 319 -18.44 8.44 5.42
CA GLU A 319 -18.47 9.90 5.24
C GLU A 319 -19.87 10.47 5.55
N GLY A 320 -20.93 9.76 5.19
CA GLY A 320 -22.32 10.13 5.45
C GLY A 320 -22.75 9.96 6.92
N GLY A 321 -21.91 9.38 7.78
CA GLY A 321 -22.19 9.19 9.21
C GLY A 321 -23.15 8.03 9.51
N GLN A 322 -23.36 7.12 8.57
CA GLN A 322 -24.10 5.88 8.80
C GLN A 322 -23.24 4.81 9.49
N MET A 323 -21.93 4.90 9.34
CA MET A 323 -20.92 4.24 10.18
C MET A 323 -20.04 5.31 10.82
N LEU A 324 -19.73 5.19 12.10
CA LEU A 324 -18.98 6.23 12.80
C LEU A 324 -17.53 5.86 13.06
N ILE A 325 -17.19 4.58 13.07
CA ILE A 325 -15.83 4.04 13.28
C ILE A 325 -15.57 2.99 12.22
N HIS A 326 -14.44 3.10 11.49
CA HIS A 326 -14.10 2.16 10.43
C HIS A 326 -12.58 2.09 10.22
N LEU A 327 -12.09 0.92 9.80
CA LEU A 327 -10.71 0.77 9.33
C LEU A 327 -10.57 1.38 7.94
N ALA A 328 -9.68 2.36 7.78
CA ALA A 328 -9.41 2.96 6.49
C ALA A 328 -7.92 3.26 6.28
N GLY A 329 -7.51 3.36 5.01
CA GLY A 329 -6.16 3.75 4.63
C GLY A 329 -5.85 5.21 5.02
N MET A 330 -4.59 5.50 5.36
CA MET A 330 -4.18 6.85 5.79
C MET A 330 -4.40 7.92 4.71
N GLY A 331 -4.35 7.56 3.42
CA GLY A 331 -4.68 8.45 2.31
C GLY A 331 -6.15 8.90 2.31
N PHE A 332 -7.06 8.01 2.71
CA PHE A 332 -8.49 8.29 2.77
C PHE A 332 -8.82 9.49 3.69
N TRP A 333 -8.08 9.68 4.78
CA TRP A 333 -8.32 10.79 5.70
C TRP A 333 -8.28 12.16 4.99
N GLY A 334 -7.19 12.45 4.27
CA GLY A 334 -7.06 13.71 3.51
C GLY A 334 -8.05 13.81 2.36
N GLU A 335 -8.31 12.70 1.66
CA GLU A 335 -9.29 12.67 0.56
C GLU A 335 -10.70 12.99 1.03
N ALA A 336 -11.15 12.41 2.15
CA ALA A 336 -12.45 12.68 2.73
C ALA A 336 -12.58 14.15 3.19
N VAL A 337 -11.54 14.69 3.84
CA VAL A 337 -11.50 16.10 4.24
C VAL A 337 -11.64 17.02 3.03
N ARG A 338 -10.85 16.81 1.98
CA ARG A 338 -10.91 17.60 0.74
C ARG A 338 -12.26 17.50 0.00
N ARG A 339 -12.90 16.33 0.07
CA ARG A 339 -14.19 16.08 -0.58
C ARG A 339 -15.36 16.71 0.18
N GLN A 340 -15.35 16.59 1.51
CA GLN A 340 -16.51 16.91 2.34
C GLN A 340 -16.54 18.36 2.86
N ARG A 341 -15.39 18.92 3.26
CA ARG A 341 -15.32 20.25 3.89
C ARG A 341 -15.79 21.42 3.02
N PRO A 342 -15.67 21.43 1.70
CA PRO A 342 -16.27 22.49 0.89
C PRO A 342 -17.77 22.65 1.08
N ALA A 343 -18.51 21.55 1.29
CA ALA A 343 -19.96 21.56 1.54
C ALA A 343 -20.30 21.53 3.03
N ASN A 344 -19.45 20.95 3.87
CA ASN A 344 -19.63 20.84 5.32
C ASN A 344 -18.32 21.23 6.05
N PRO A 345 -18.10 22.51 6.34
CA PRO A 345 -16.89 22.98 7.01
C PRO A 345 -16.60 22.34 8.38
N GLN A 346 -17.63 21.80 9.04
CA GLN A 346 -17.52 21.12 10.34
C GLN A 346 -17.22 19.62 10.21
N PHE A 347 -17.09 19.10 9.00
CA PHE A 347 -16.75 17.68 8.80
C PHE A 347 -15.44 17.31 9.51
N GLY A 348 -15.54 16.41 10.47
CA GLY A 348 -14.44 15.98 11.35
C GLY A 348 -14.23 14.46 11.30
N LEU A 349 -13.53 13.99 10.28
CA LEU A 349 -13.02 12.62 10.22
C LEU A 349 -11.56 12.64 10.64
N GLU A 350 -11.16 11.77 11.56
CA GLU A 350 -9.79 11.67 12.08
C GLU A 350 -9.36 10.22 12.31
N ALA A 351 -8.04 10.01 12.31
CA ALA A 351 -7.46 8.77 12.80
C ALA A 351 -7.63 8.71 14.33
N MET A 352 -8.14 7.60 14.82
CA MET A 352 -8.28 7.37 16.26
C MET A 352 -6.90 7.25 16.91
N PRO A 353 -6.64 7.89 18.06
CA PRO A 353 -5.41 7.66 18.82
C PRO A 353 -5.18 6.17 19.03
N LEU A 354 -3.95 5.72 18.96
CA LEU A 354 -3.62 4.31 19.20
C LEU A 354 -3.90 3.95 20.67
N PHE A 355 -4.44 2.76 20.91
CA PHE A 355 -4.68 2.24 22.24
C PHE A 355 -4.43 0.74 22.30
N ALA A 356 -4.11 0.23 23.47
CA ALA A 356 -4.01 -1.21 23.76
C ALA A 356 -5.30 -1.71 24.43
N HIS A 357 -5.58 -2.99 24.29
CA HIS A 357 -6.79 -3.60 24.86
C HIS A 357 -6.93 -3.40 26.38
N ASP A 358 -5.81 -3.38 27.10
CA ASP A 358 -5.71 -3.24 28.56
C ASP A 358 -5.44 -1.80 29.03
N GLY A 359 -5.35 -0.82 28.10
CA GLY A 359 -4.94 0.56 28.39
C GLY A 359 -3.44 0.76 28.60
N GLY A 360 -2.64 -0.25 28.34
CA GLY A 360 -1.19 -0.19 28.36
C GLY A 360 -0.61 0.50 27.11
N LYS A 361 0.69 0.26 26.82
CA LYS A 361 1.36 0.84 25.66
C LYS A 361 0.85 0.19 24.38
N PRO A 362 0.30 0.97 23.43
CA PRO A 362 -0.14 0.43 22.16
C PRO A 362 1.05 -0.04 21.31
N ARG A 363 0.78 -0.89 20.34
CA ARG A 363 1.75 -1.41 19.37
C ARG A 363 1.16 -1.31 17.98
N TYR A 364 1.97 -0.90 17.03
CA TYR A 364 1.58 -0.91 15.62
C TYR A 364 2.66 -1.64 14.80
N VAL A 365 2.29 -2.77 14.23
CA VAL A 365 3.18 -3.52 13.32
C VAL A 365 3.21 -2.80 11.99
N VAL A 366 4.38 -2.25 11.65
CA VAL A 366 4.58 -1.44 10.45
C VAL A 366 4.91 -2.30 9.23
N THR A 367 4.66 -1.74 8.04
CA THR A 367 5.03 -2.33 6.75
C THR A 367 6.23 -1.60 6.16
N ALA A 368 6.92 -2.24 5.21
CA ALA A 368 7.97 -1.57 4.45
C ALA A 368 7.40 -0.35 3.69
N PRO A 369 8.11 0.79 3.70
CA PRO A 369 7.58 2.06 3.18
C PRO A 369 7.65 2.14 1.65
N THR A 370 7.05 1.16 0.95
CA THR A 370 7.01 1.12 -0.52
C THR A 370 5.68 0.56 -0.98
N ALA A 371 4.92 1.36 -1.69
CA ALA A 371 3.61 0.94 -2.22
C ALA A 371 3.70 0.45 -3.67
N MET A 372 4.60 1.03 -4.48
CA MET A 372 4.81 0.66 -5.88
C MET A 372 6.29 0.52 -6.19
N VAL A 373 6.61 -0.28 -7.21
CA VAL A 373 7.95 -0.40 -7.80
C VAL A 373 7.84 -0.12 -9.28
N THR A 374 8.60 0.85 -9.77
CA THR A 374 8.71 1.16 -11.21
C THR A 374 9.86 0.38 -11.82
N LEU A 375 9.54 -0.46 -12.77
CA LEU A 375 10.43 -1.37 -13.48
C LEU A 375 10.64 -0.89 -14.90
N PHE A 376 11.84 -1.08 -15.46
CA PHE A 376 12.19 -0.71 -16.82
C PHE A 376 12.46 -1.96 -17.67
N ARG A 377 11.96 -1.97 -18.90
CA ARG A 377 12.13 -3.12 -19.79
C ARG A 377 13.61 -3.42 -20.08
N LYS A 378 13.98 -4.68 -20.11
CA LYS A 378 15.37 -5.15 -20.16
C LYS A 378 16.12 -4.81 -21.45
N ASP A 379 15.44 -4.86 -22.59
CA ASP A 379 16.04 -4.70 -23.93
C ASP A 379 16.29 -3.24 -24.34
N LEU A 380 16.03 -2.29 -23.45
CA LEU A 380 16.33 -0.88 -23.67
C LEU A 380 17.84 -0.63 -23.64
N SER A 381 18.30 0.33 -24.46
CA SER A 381 19.69 0.76 -24.41
C SER A 381 20.04 1.39 -23.05
N PRO A 382 21.31 1.33 -22.60
CA PRO A 382 21.73 1.97 -21.35
C PRO A 382 21.38 3.47 -21.29
N ASP A 383 21.48 4.19 -22.42
CA ASP A 383 21.14 5.62 -22.47
C ASP A 383 19.63 5.84 -22.32
N ARG A 384 18.81 4.94 -22.88
CA ARG A 384 17.35 4.99 -22.68
C ARG A 384 16.97 4.71 -21.23
N ILE A 385 17.61 3.75 -20.58
CA ILE A 385 17.39 3.50 -19.13
C ILE A 385 17.73 4.75 -18.31
N LYS A 386 18.87 5.41 -18.57
CA LYS A 386 19.25 6.65 -17.90
C LYS A 386 18.23 7.77 -18.15
N GLU A 387 17.68 7.86 -19.35
CA GLU A 387 16.64 8.83 -19.69
C GLU A 387 15.36 8.58 -18.88
N LEU A 388 14.90 7.33 -18.78
CA LEU A 388 13.74 6.96 -17.98
C LEU A 388 13.98 7.15 -16.47
N LEU A 389 15.21 6.95 -16.00
CA LEU A 389 15.58 7.26 -14.60
C LEU A 389 15.55 8.77 -14.34
N ARG A 390 15.91 9.62 -15.32
CA ARG A 390 15.71 11.09 -15.18
C ARG A 390 14.24 11.44 -15.09
N LEU A 391 13.35 10.74 -15.82
CA LEU A 391 11.89 10.91 -15.67
C LEU A 391 11.40 10.52 -14.27
N ALA A 392 11.83 9.38 -13.75
CA ALA A 392 11.50 8.97 -12.39
C ALA A 392 12.04 9.97 -11.35
N ASN A 393 13.27 10.48 -11.56
CA ASN A 393 13.86 11.53 -10.73
C ASN A 393 13.03 12.82 -10.74
N PHE A 394 12.54 13.26 -11.91
CA PHE A 394 11.66 14.42 -12.04
C PHE A 394 10.37 14.25 -11.24
N VAL A 395 9.75 13.09 -11.35
CA VAL A 395 8.49 12.78 -10.63
C VAL A 395 8.72 12.69 -9.11
N ALA A 396 9.91 12.29 -8.67
CA ALA A 396 10.29 12.22 -7.25
C ALA A 396 10.61 13.59 -6.61
N ALA A 397 10.27 14.69 -7.27
CA ALA A 397 10.56 16.02 -6.75
C ALA A 397 9.78 16.33 -5.45
N PRO A 398 10.45 16.82 -4.38
CA PRO A 398 9.82 17.08 -3.09
C PRO A 398 9.10 18.43 -3.05
N VAL A 399 8.38 18.66 -1.96
CA VAL A 399 7.72 19.92 -1.65
C VAL A 399 8.71 21.10 -1.74
N GLY A 400 8.27 22.22 -2.30
CA GLY A 400 9.09 23.41 -2.55
C GLY A 400 9.63 23.49 -3.98
N THR A 401 9.30 22.52 -4.83
CA THR A 401 9.73 22.51 -6.24
C THR A 401 8.56 22.72 -7.21
N THR A 402 8.86 23.28 -8.39
CA THR A 402 7.87 23.46 -9.46
C THR A 402 7.40 22.13 -10.03
N GLU A 403 8.26 21.12 -10.05
CA GLU A 403 7.95 19.75 -10.45
C GLU A 403 6.91 19.12 -9.51
N HIS A 404 7.11 19.23 -8.20
CA HIS A 404 6.13 18.77 -7.21
C HIS A 404 4.77 19.45 -7.42
N PHE A 405 4.78 20.78 -7.64
CA PHE A 405 3.54 21.51 -7.91
C PHE A 405 2.84 20.98 -9.16
N LEU A 406 3.56 20.87 -10.28
CA LEU A 406 3.01 20.38 -11.55
C LEU A 406 2.43 18.97 -11.43
N ILE A 407 3.14 18.05 -10.78
CA ILE A 407 2.70 16.65 -10.65
C ILE A 407 1.45 16.53 -9.77
N ASN A 408 1.33 17.33 -8.70
CA ASN A 408 0.24 17.19 -7.72
C ASN A 408 -0.93 18.16 -7.94
N TYR A 409 -0.69 19.31 -8.58
CA TYR A 409 -1.71 20.36 -8.75
C TYR A 409 -1.92 20.77 -10.19
N GLY A 410 -1.13 20.26 -11.13
CA GLY A 410 -1.18 20.64 -12.54
C GLY A 410 -0.74 22.09 -12.77
N VAL A 411 -1.29 22.72 -13.78
CA VAL A 411 -1.01 24.11 -14.15
C VAL A 411 -1.87 25.05 -13.32
N GLU A 412 -1.25 25.97 -12.59
CA GLU A 412 -1.97 27.00 -11.82
C GLU A 412 -2.84 27.87 -12.74
N GLY A 413 -4.03 28.21 -12.28
CA GLY A 413 -5.04 28.93 -13.07
C GLY A 413 -5.83 28.06 -14.05
N LYS A 414 -5.36 26.85 -14.39
CA LYS A 414 -6.04 25.91 -15.27
C LYS A 414 -6.59 24.70 -14.51
N HIS A 415 -5.75 23.99 -13.75
CA HIS A 415 -6.12 22.78 -13.01
C HIS A 415 -6.26 23.03 -11.51
N SER A 416 -5.60 24.07 -11.02
CA SER A 416 -5.61 24.45 -9.61
C SER A 416 -5.77 25.95 -9.45
N THR A 417 -6.30 26.36 -8.30
CA THR A 417 -6.40 27.74 -7.85
C THR A 417 -5.86 27.84 -6.43
N ARG A 418 -5.47 29.04 -6.01
CA ARG A 418 -5.08 29.29 -4.62
C ARG A 418 -6.24 29.90 -3.84
N ASP A 419 -6.37 29.50 -2.58
CA ASP A 419 -7.28 30.15 -1.66
C ASP A 419 -6.72 31.51 -1.18
N ALA A 420 -7.44 32.19 -0.28
CA ALA A 420 -7.04 33.49 0.28
C ALA A 420 -5.71 33.42 1.06
N ASN A 421 -5.26 32.24 1.50
CA ASN A 421 -4.02 32.00 2.22
C ASN A 421 -2.88 31.55 1.28
N GLY A 422 -3.13 31.48 -0.03
CA GLY A 422 -2.16 31.04 -1.02
C GLY A 422 -2.02 29.50 -1.13
N ALA A 423 -2.87 28.73 -0.46
CA ALA A 423 -2.83 27.28 -0.53
C ALA A 423 -3.47 26.78 -1.84
N PRO A 424 -2.77 25.92 -2.62
CA PRO A 424 -3.32 25.38 -3.87
C PRO A 424 -4.38 24.33 -3.59
N GLY A 425 -5.41 24.30 -4.45
CA GLY A 425 -6.43 23.28 -4.49
C GLY A 425 -6.86 22.99 -5.92
N LEU A 426 -7.16 21.73 -6.21
CA LEU A 426 -7.66 21.34 -7.54
C LEU A 426 -9.06 21.90 -7.76
N ASN A 427 -9.26 22.57 -8.90
CA ASN A 427 -10.58 22.95 -9.38
C ASN A 427 -11.30 21.75 -10.03
N GLU A 428 -12.45 21.94 -10.65
CA GLU A 428 -13.23 20.87 -11.27
C GLU A 428 -12.45 20.14 -12.37
N LEU A 429 -11.76 20.89 -13.25
CA LEU A 429 -10.92 20.30 -14.29
C LEU A 429 -9.74 19.53 -13.68
N GLY A 430 -9.08 20.11 -12.67
CA GLY A 430 -7.96 19.46 -11.98
C GLY A 430 -8.37 18.15 -11.32
N ARG A 431 -9.53 18.09 -10.67
CA ARG A 431 -10.04 16.83 -10.07
C ARG A 431 -10.30 15.74 -11.11
N LYS A 432 -10.59 16.12 -12.36
CA LYS A 432 -10.84 15.19 -13.47
C LYS A 432 -9.56 14.74 -14.15
N GLU A 433 -8.57 15.62 -14.30
CA GLU A 433 -7.38 15.38 -15.13
C GLU A 433 -6.12 15.04 -14.32
N VAL A 434 -5.92 15.69 -13.16
CA VAL A 434 -4.73 15.50 -12.32
C VAL A 434 -4.90 14.28 -11.43
N THR A 435 -4.37 13.16 -11.87
CA THR A 435 -4.37 11.88 -11.14
C THR A 435 -2.94 11.44 -10.82
N LEU A 436 -2.80 10.44 -9.94
CA LEU A 436 -1.48 9.90 -9.56
C LEU A 436 -0.78 9.09 -10.68
N THR A 437 -1.24 9.19 -11.92
CA THR A 437 -0.70 8.41 -13.06
C THR A 437 0.82 8.58 -13.23
N TYR A 438 1.30 9.84 -13.29
CA TYR A 438 2.75 10.10 -13.27
C TYR A 438 3.36 9.84 -11.88
N GLY A 439 2.68 10.28 -10.82
CA GLY A 439 3.15 10.16 -9.45
C GLY A 439 3.47 8.73 -9.02
N PHE A 440 2.80 7.73 -9.60
CA PHE A 440 3.09 6.33 -9.28
C PHE A 440 4.44 5.82 -9.79
N MET A 441 5.09 6.52 -10.72
CA MET A 441 6.44 6.13 -11.18
C MET A 441 7.50 6.27 -10.10
N SER A 442 7.38 7.29 -9.23
CA SER A 442 8.24 7.50 -8.08
C SER A 442 7.65 8.59 -7.20
N ARG A 443 8.13 8.71 -5.97
CA ARG A 443 7.65 9.73 -5.04
C ARG A 443 8.76 10.12 -4.07
N ALA A 444 8.91 11.43 -3.83
CA ALA A 444 9.71 11.94 -2.72
C ALA A 444 9.22 11.40 -1.37
N PRO A 445 10.01 11.50 -0.30
CA PRO A 445 9.54 11.26 1.05
C PRO A 445 8.22 11.99 1.30
N GLU A 446 7.24 11.27 1.85
CA GLU A 446 5.91 11.81 2.06
C GLU A 446 5.93 12.97 3.04
N ALA A 447 5.13 14.00 2.74
CA ALA A 447 4.88 15.13 3.62
C ALA A 447 3.37 15.40 3.69
N ILE A 448 2.92 15.93 4.81
CA ILE A 448 1.53 16.34 5.03
C ILE A 448 1.39 17.79 4.56
N ILE A 449 0.73 18.02 3.40
CA ILE A 449 0.74 19.35 2.75
C ILE A 449 -0.66 19.84 2.35
N ASP A 450 -1.70 19.48 3.05
CA ASP A 450 -3.06 20.00 2.80
C ASP A 450 -3.25 21.40 3.40
N ALA A 451 -2.51 22.38 2.90
CA ALA A 451 -2.43 23.73 3.47
C ALA A 451 -3.79 24.50 3.46
N GLN A 452 -4.78 24.05 2.70
CA GLN A 452 -6.16 24.54 2.80
C GLN A 452 -6.84 24.13 4.13
N TYR A 453 -6.33 23.08 4.78
CA TYR A 453 -6.88 22.51 6.02
C TYR A 453 -5.77 22.35 7.09
N PRO A 454 -5.24 23.47 7.65
CA PRO A 454 -4.12 23.42 8.60
C PRO A 454 -4.41 22.64 9.88
N ASP A 455 -5.66 22.57 10.32
CA ASP A 455 -6.11 21.75 11.44
C ASP A 455 -5.95 20.26 11.16
N PHE A 456 -6.33 19.83 9.95
CA PHE A 456 -6.09 18.44 9.48
C PHE A 456 -4.59 18.13 9.43
N VAL A 457 -3.75 19.05 8.90
CA VAL A 457 -2.29 18.85 8.86
C VAL A 457 -1.74 18.64 10.26
N LYS A 458 -2.17 19.47 11.25
CA LYS A 458 -1.77 19.32 12.66
C LYS A 458 -2.22 18.00 13.26
N ALA A 459 -3.47 17.62 13.04
CA ALA A 459 -4.03 16.37 13.57
C ALA A 459 -3.31 15.15 12.99
N LYS A 460 -3.11 15.12 11.66
CA LYS A 460 -2.40 14.02 10.98
C LYS A 460 -0.94 13.95 11.43
N HIS A 461 -0.24 15.07 11.52
CA HIS A 461 1.14 15.14 12.01
C HIS A 461 1.26 14.62 13.45
N ALA A 462 0.40 15.09 14.35
CA ALA A 462 0.41 14.65 15.75
C ALA A 462 0.16 13.13 15.87
N TRP A 463 -0.76 12.59 15.08
CA TRP A 463 -1.02 11.15 15.04
C TRP A 463 0.21 10.36 14.59
N PHE A 464 0.91 10.81 13.54
CA PHE A 464 2.13 10.14 13.08
C PHE A 464 3.26 10.23 14.10
N VAL A 465 3.45 11.38 14.74
CA VAL A 465 4.48 11.52 15.81
C VAL A 465 4.23 10.50 16.92
N ASP A 466 2.99 10.38 17.39
CA ASP A 466 2.60 9.38 18.39
C ASP A 466 2.80 7.95 17.88
N ALA A 467 2.29 7.64 16.69
CA ALA A 467 2.34 6.29 16.12
C ALA A 467 3.77 5.76 15.92
N TYR A 468 4.72 6.64 15.55
CA TYR A 468 6.13 6.27 15.39
C TYR A 468 6.79 5.82 16.69
N GLU A 469 6.30 6.27 17.86
CA GLU A 469 6.77 5.79 19.17
C GLU A 469 6.27 4.38 19.51
N HIS A 470 5.25 3.92 18.80
CA HIS A 470 4.58 2.64 19.01
C HIS A 470 4.84 1.61 17.91
N GLN A 471 5.71 1.95 16.94
CA GLN A 471 6.03 1.07 15.83
C GLN A 471 6.74 -0.21 16.28
N VAL A 472 6.36 -1.31 15.66
CA VAL A 472 7.01 -2.62 15.79
C VAL A 472 7.37 -3.12 14.40
N ARG A 473 8.64 -3.39 14.16
CA ARG A 473 9.10 -3.99 12.90
C ARG A 473 9.04 -5.50 13.03
N PRO A 474 8.24 -6.20 12.22
CA PRO A 474 8.23 -7.66 12.22
C PRO A 474 9.55 -8.20 11.67
N PRO A 475 9.95 -9.44 11.97
CA PRO A 475 11.18 -10.02 11.43
C PRO A 475 11.21 -10.10 9.90
N THR A 476 10.05 -10.05 9.26
CA THR A 476 9.89 -9.99 7.79
C THR A 476 10.03 -8.58 7.21
N PHE A 477 10.19 -7.54 8.05
CA PHE A 477 10.24 -6.14 7.59
C PHE A 477 11.37 -5.91 6.57
N GLY A 478 11.01 -5.39 5.41
CA GLY A 478 11.97 -5.13 4.33
C GLY A 478 12.49 -6.38 3.61
N LEU A 479 12.10 -7.58 4.03
CA LEU A 479 12.44 -8.80 3.31
C LEU A 479 11.47 -9.09 2.18
N ARG A 480 12.00 -9.56 1.08
CA ARG A 480 11.22 -10.08 -0.04
C ARG A 480 11.10 -11.60 0.09
N ILE A 481 9.99 -12.06 0.64
CA ILE A 481 9.70 -13.49 0.80
C ILE A 481 8.56 -13.84 -0.17
N GLU A 482 8.82 -14.75 -1.10
CA GLU A 482 7.81 -15.29 -2.02
C GLU A 482 7.41 -16.67 -1.53
N GLU A 483 6.16 -16.79 -1.08
CA GLU A 483 5.61 -18.06 -0.61
C GLU A 483 5.54 -19.07 -1.75
N PRO A 484 5.83 -20.37 -1.48
CA PRO A 484 5.60 -21.44 -2.44
C PRO A 484 4.15 -21.49 -2.91
N ALA A 485 3.96 -21.77 -4.21
CA ALA A 485 2.66 -21.68 -4.86
C ALA A 485 1.60 -22.62 -4.26
N GLU A 486 2.00 -23.74 -3.68
CA GLU A 486 1.14 -24.68 -2.97
C GLU A 486 0.40 -24.07 -1.79
N PHE A 487 0.98 -23.05 -1.12
CA PHE A 487 0.36 -22.37 0.02
C PHE A 487 -0.48 -21.16 -0.36
N SER A 488 -0.54 -20.79 -1.64
CA SER A 488 -1.19 -19.56 -2.12
C SER A 488 -2.67 -19.42 -1.74
N LYS A 489 -3.37 -20.52 -1.46
CA LYS A 489 -4.79 -20.53 -1.03
C LYS A 489 -4.97 -20.47 0.48
N LEU A 490 -3.92 -20.80 1.24
CA LEU A 490 -4.01 -20.97 2.69
C LEU A 490 -4.42 -19.67 3.41
N PRO A 491 -3.84 -18.49 3.13
CA PRO A 491 -4.24 -17.25 3.77
C PRO A 491 -5.73 -16.94 3.56
N LYS A 492 -6.20 -17.01 2.31
CA LYS A 492 -7.60 -16.71 1.97
C LYS A 492 -8.58 -17.66 2.63
N GLU A 493 -8.29 -18.95 2.69
CA GLU A 493 -9.15 -19.95 3.34
C GLU A 493 -9.38 -19.61 4.82
N PHE A 494 -8.31 -19.25 5.54
CA PHE A 494 -8.41 -18.96 6.98
C PHE A 494 -8.95 -17.55 7.26
N GLU A 495 -8.76 -16.60 6.37
CA GLU A 495 -9.48 -15.33 6.39
C GLU A 495 -11.00 -15.53 6.24
N ASP A 496 -11.44 -16.37 5.31
CA ASP A 496 -12.86 -16.67 5.11
C ASP A 496 -13.47 -17.40 6.31
N ARG A 497 -12.76 -18.36 6.89
CA ARG A 497 -13.20 -19.04 8.13
C ARG A 497 -13.33 -18.06 9.30
N THR A 498 -12.38 -17.15 9.46
CA THR A 498 -12.45 -16.09 10.48
C THR A 498 -13.65 -15.17 10.23
N ALA A 499 -13.85 -14.74 8.98
CA ALA A 499 -15.00 -13.91 8.62
C ALA A 499 -16.35 -14.60 8.90
N ASP A 500 -16.44 -15.92 8.73
CA ASP A 500 -17.63 -16.70 9.07
C ASP A 500 -17.87 -16.75 10.58
N ILE A 501 -16.81 -16.83 11.40
CA ILE A 501 -16.93 -16.73 12.87
C ILE A 501 -17.43 -15.33 13.24
N LEU A 502 -16.82 -14.27 12.72
CA LEU A 502 -17.19 -12.88 13.02
C LEU A 502 -18.67 -12.61 12.69
N ARG A 503 -19.15 -13.11 11.55
CA ARG A 503 -20.54 -12.94 11.08
C ARG A 503 -21.54 -13.90 11.70
N GLY A 504 -21.10 -14.81 12.58
CA GLY A 504 -21.98 -15.78 13.26
C GLY A 504 -22.44 -16.96 12.41
N ARG A 505 -21.81 -17.20 11.27
CA ARG A 505 -22.05 -18.39 10.45
C ARG A 505 -21.39 -19.63 11.04
N ARG A 506 -20.39 -19.43 11.90
CA ARG A 506 -19.69 -20.43 12.70
C ARG A 506 -19.71 -20.01 14.18
N PRO A 507 -19.69 -20.97 15.12
CA PRO A 507 -19.61 -20.66 16.54
C PRO A 507 -18.26 -19.99 16.88
N VAL A 508 -18.25 -19.09 17.87
CA VAL A 508 -17.02 -18.41 18.31
C VAL A 508 -15.97 -19.38 18.85
N SER A 509 -16.39 -20.53 19.41
CA SER A 509 -15.48 -21.59 19.87
C SER A 509 -14.62 -22.21 18.76
N ASP A 510 -14.99 -22.02 17.48
CA ASP A 510 -14.18 -22.51 16.36
C ASP A 510 -12.85 -21.74 16.23
N VAL A 511 -12.73 -20.55 16.84
CA VAL A 511 -11.47 -19.80 16.87
C VAL A 511 -10.32 -20.59 17.52
N ASP A 512 -10.63 -21.40 18.52
CA ASP A 512 -9.64 -22.22 19.23
C ASP A 512 -9.05 -23.33 18.34
N LYS A 513 -9.81 -23.74 17.31
CA LYS A 513 -9.39 -24.76 16.35
C LYS A 513 -8.71 -24.18 15.10
N LEU A 514 -8.83 -22.88 14.85
CA LEU A 514 -8.27 -22.27 13.64
C LEU A 514 -6.78 -22.56 13.46
N ALA A 515 -5.99 -22.44 14.53
CA ALA A 515 -4.56 -22.70 14.50
C ALA A 515 -4.24 -24.18 14.21
N GLU A 516 -4.98 -25.10 14.82
CA GLU A 516 -4.79 -26.54 14.59
C GLU A 516 -5.16 -26.93 13.15
N ASP A 517 -6.29 -26.44 12.65
CA ASP A 517 -6.74 -26.69 11.29
C ASP A 517 -5.78 -26.08 10.26
N TRP A 518 -5.24 -24.87 10.54
CA TRP A 518 -4.25 -24.21 9.71
C TRP A 518 -2.95 -25.02 9.61
N ARG A 519 -2.44 -25.53 10.75
CA ARG A 519 -1.26 -26.41 10.75
C ARG A 519 -1.47 -27.63 9.89
N LYS A 520 -2.64 -28.31 10.03
CA LYS A 520 -2.99 -29.52 9.24
C LYS A 520 -3.15 -29.23 7.76
N ALA A 521 -3.49 -28.00 7.38
CA ALA A 521 -3.69 -27.58 6.00
C ALA A 521 -2.39 -27.14 5.29
N GLY A 522 -1.23 -27.29 5.91
CA GLY A 522 0.08 -26.91 5.37
C GLY A 522 0.75 -25.76 6.12
N GLY A 523 0.17 -25.32 7.24
CA GLY A 523 0.72 -24.21 8.03
C GLY A 523 2.05 -24.53 8.70
N ASP A 524 2.29 -25.79 9.06
CA ASP A 524 3.56 -26.23 9.65
C ASP A 524 4.68 -26.17 8.60
N GLU A 525 4.43 -26.64 7.39
CA GLU A 525 5.36 -26.58 6.26
C GLU A 525 5.64 -25.13 5.85
N LEU A 526 4.63 -24.27 5.84
CA LEU A 526 4.78 -22.85 5.57
C LEU A 526 5.61 -22.16 6.69
N ARG A 527 5.45 -22.56 7.94
CA ARG A 527 6.27 -22.07 9.06
C ARG A 527 7.75 -22.45 8.88
N GLU A 528 8.03 -23.69 8.51
CA GLU A 528 9.42 -24.15 8.23
C GLU A 528 10.05 -23.33 7.10
N PHE A 529 9.28 -23.02 6.05
CA PHE A 529 9.72 -22.14 4.98
C PHE A 529 10.08 -20.73 5.50
N TYR A 530 9.22 -20.11 6.33
CA TYR A 530 9.49 -18.80 6.91
C TYR A 530 10.66 -18.82 7.90
N ASP A 531 10.78 -19.87 8.73
CA ASP A 531 11.92 -20.00 9.67
C ASP A 531 13.25 -20.08 8.91
N LYS A 532 13.28 -20.87 7.83
CA LYS A 532 14.44 -20.92 6.93
C LYS A 532 14.72 -19.56 6.28
N ALA A 533 13.72 -18.90 5.71
CA ALA A 533 13.88 -17.61 5.04
C ALA A 533 14.40 -16.51 5.99
N LEU A 534 13.89 -16.47 7.22
CA LEU A 534 14.35 -15.55 8.26
C LEU A 534 15.77 -15.87 8.73
N SER A 535 16.08 -17.14 8.92
CA SER A 535 17.43 -17.59 9.30
C SER A 535 18.47 -17.28 8.21
N ASP A 536 18.14 -17.50 6.94
CA ASP A 536 18.99 -17.15 5.80
C ASP A 536 19.23 -15.63 5.72
N ALA A 537 18.28 -14.81 6.18
CA ALA A 537 18.41 -13.36 6.29
C ALA A 537 19.14 -12.88 7.56
N GLY A 538 19.52 -13.80 8.45
CA GLY A 538 20.15 -13.47 9.74
C GLY A 538 19.18 -12.88 10.77
N ARG A 539 17.89 -13.22 10.67
CA ARG A 539 16.80 -12.69 11.54
C ARG A 539 16.06 -13.76 12.32
#